data_fe5266da9a785851ce5d092fe9baf07a
#
_entry.id   fe5266da9a785851ce5d092fe9baf07a
#
_cell.length_a   1.000
_cell.length_b   1.000
_cell.length_c   1.000
_cell.angle_alpha   90.00
_cell.angle_beta   90.00
_cell.angle_gamma   90.00
#
_symmetry.space_group_name_H-M   'P 1'
#
loop_
_entity.id
_entity.type
_entity.pdbx_description
1 polymer ?
#
loop_
_entity_poly.entity_id
_entity_poly.type
_entity_poly.pdbx_seq_one_letter_code
_entity_poly.pdbx_strand_id
1 'polypeptide(L)'
;KEPMTTQTVFDMASCSKTLSTAVCTWILVERGKIRLSDAVNVYIPEFQNWVSEDGKEKKTIRVADLLTHTSGLPSYGPTAQLEEQYGSPNPEGLMKYISTCKRRFKPQTDCSYSCLNFITLQNIIEKVSGQTLREFARENLFDVLGMNFTDYLPTVRDKKGNWVNTSDAHWAKLVEGDWHD
;
A
#
# COMPACT_ATOMS: atom_id res chain seq x y z
N LYS A 1 25.12 -2.82 22.54
CA LYS A 1 25.05 -2.48 21.09
C LYS A 1 25.77 -3.58 20.35
N GLU A 2 25.08 -4.26 19.47
CA GLU A 2 25.67 -5.25 18.60
C GLU A 2 26.28 -4.59 17.35
N PRO A 3 27.41 -5.10 16.84
CA PRO A 3 27.99 -4.61 15.59
C PRO A 3 27.02 -4.86 14.42
N MET A 4 26.90 -3.90 13.51
CA MET A 4 26.17 -4.09 12.28
C MET A 4 26.94 -5.04 11.36
N THR A 5 26.23 -6.00 10.76
CA THR A 5 26.76 -6.98 9.82
C THR A 5 25.94 -7.01 8.54
N THR A 6 26.38 -7.76 7.55
CA THR A 6 25.61 -8.02 6.32
C THR A 6 24.32 -8.82 6.57
N GLN A 7 24.17 -9.41 7.75
CA GLN A 7 22.99 -10.18 8.17
C GLN A 7 22.04 -9.35 9.04
N THR A 8 22.36 -8.08 9.32
CA THR A 8 21.49 -7.24 10.14
C THR A 8 20.18 -6.96 9.42
N VAL A 9 19.07 -7.27 10.08
CA VAL A 9 17.70 -7.02 9.57
C VAL A 9 17.27 -5.60 9.88
N PHE A 10 16.63 -4.94 8.92
CA PHE A 10 16.14 -3.56 9.04
C PHE A 10 14.65 -3.49 8.81
N ASP A 11 13.94 -2.73 9.64
CA ASP A 11 12.62 -2.23 9.27
C ASP A 11 12.80 -1.17 8.17
N MET A 12 12.34 -1.51 6.97
CA MET A 12 12.44 -0.65 5.79
C MET A 12 11.45 0.52 5.82
N ALA A 13 10.47 0.49 6.69
CA ALA A 13 9.46 1.53 6.82
C ALA A 13 8.98 2.04 5.43
N SER A 14 9.04 3.34 5.19
CA SER A 14 8.58 3.93 3.93
C SER A 14 9.47 3.62 2.71
N CYS A 15 10.69 3.11 2.89
CA CYS A 15 11.48 2.63 1.76
C CYS A 15 10.79 1.47 1.03
N SER A 16 9.93 0.70 1.70
CA SER A 16 9.10 -0.34 1.08
C SER A 16 8.20 0.18 -0.05
N LYS A 17 7.80 1.44 0.00
CA LYS A 17 7.03 2.07 -1.09
C LYS A 17 7.80 2.04 -2.41
N THR A 18 9.05 2.49 -2.37
CA THR A 18 9.90 2.56 -3.57
C THR A 18 10.44 1.19 -3.95
N LEU A 19 10.96 0.43 -2.98
CA LEU A 19 11.64 -0.83 -3.23
C LEU A 19 10.69 -1.98 -3.61
N SER A 20 9.44 -1.91 -3.22
CA SER A 20 8.48 -2.98 -3.49
C SER A 20 7.21 -2.48 -4.20
N THR A 21 6.35 -1.69 -3.56
CA THR A 21 5.04 -1.33 -4.13
C THR A 21 5.16 -0.63 -5.49
N ALA A 22 6.08 0.33 -5.63
CA ALA A 22 6.31 0.99 -6.91
C ALA A 22 6.83 0.00 -7.97
N VAL A 23 7.80 -0.84 -7.62
CA VAL A 23 8.35 -1.85 -8.55
C VAL A 23 7.27 -2.85 -8.97
N CYS A 24 6.45 -3.34 -8.04
CA CYS A 24 5.31 -4.22 -8.36
C CYS A 24 4.30 -3.54 -9.29
N THR A 25 4.05 -2.24 -9.09
CA THR A 25 3.22 -1.46 -10.02
C THR A 25 3.85 -1.42 -11.42
N TRP A 26 5.16 -1.17 -11.53
CA TRP A 26 5.88 -1.15 -12.80
C TRP A 26 5.87 -2.52 -13.50
N ILE A 27 6.01 -3.61 -12.77
CA ILE A 27 5.90 -4.97 -13.33
C ILE A 27 4.51 -5.17 -13.97
N LEU A 28 3.44 -4.71 -13.32
CA LEU A 28 2.09 -4.79 -13.88
C LEU A 28 1.88 -3.82 -15.07
N VAL A 29 2.55 -2.67 -15.08
CA VAL A 29 2.57 -1.76 -16.24
C VAL A 29 3.28 -2.42 -17.42
N GLU A 30 4.45 -3.00 -17.22
CA GLU A 30 5.20 -3.72 -18.25
C GLU A 30 4.38 -4.89 -18.85
N ARG A 31 3.62 -5.58 -18.01
CA ARG A 31 2.71 -6.67 -18.43
C ARG A 31 1.41 -6.16 -19.08
N GLY A 32 1.24 -4.86 -19.24
CA GLY A 32 0.04 -4.23 -19.83
C GLY A 32 -1.23 -4.40 -18.98
N LYS A 33 -1.10 -4.72 -17.70
CA LYS A 33 -2.22 -4.92 -16.76
C LYS A 33 -2.69 -3.62 -16.10
N ILE A 34 -1.79 -2.65 -15.97
CA ILE A 34 -2.02 -1.30 -15.43
C ILE A 34 -1.46 -0.30 -16.41
N ARG A 35 -2.13 0.85 -16.56
CA ARG A 35 -1.56 2.00 -17.25
C ARG A 35 -1.44 3.16 -16.27
N LEU A 36 -0.36 3.91 -16.33
CA LEU A 36 -0.16 5.08 -15.48
C LEU A 36 -1.24 6.16 -15.69
N SER A 37 -1.77 6.23 -16.90
CA SER A 37 -2.84 7.15 -17.28
C SER A 37 -4.24 6.72 -16.84
N ASP A 38 -4.42 5.48 -16.41
CA ASP A 38 -5.74 4.99 -16.00
C ASP A 38 -6.22 5.69 -14.74
N ALA A 39 -7.51 5.97 -14.70
CA ALA A 39 -8.15 6.49 -13.51
C ALA A 39 -8.17 5.41 -12.40
N VAL A 40 -7.95 5.81 -11.16
CA VAL A 40 -7.93 4.87 -10.01
C VAL A 40 -9.25 4.09 -9.90
N ASN A 41 -10.37 4.74 -10.22
CA ASN A 41 -11.69 4.10 -10.16
C ASN A 41 -11.97 3.07 -11.25
N VAL A 42 -11.06 2.87 -12.21
CA VAL A 42 -11.09 1.70 -13.11
C VAL A 42 -10.85 0.41 -12.33
N TYR A 43 -9.97 0.48 -11.33
CA TYR A 43 -9.57 -0.65 -10.49
C TYR A 43 -10.35 -0.71 -9.16
N ILE A 44 -10.71 0.46 -8.63
CA ILE A 44 -11.43 0.64 -7.36
C ILE A 44 -12.67 1.49 -7.65
N PRO A 45 -13.79 0.90 -8.08
CA PRO A 45 -14.98 1.64 -8.57
C PRO A 45 -15.51 2.68 -7.58
N GLU A 46 -15.43 2.41 -6.28
CA GLU A 46 -15.84 3.28 -5.19
C GLU A 46 -14.92 4.48 -4.94
N PHE A 47 -13.74 4.51 -5.55
CA PHE A 47 -12.75 5.57 -5.35
C PHE A 47 -13.22 6.87 -6.00
N GLN A 48 -13.47 7.88 -5.17
CA GLN A 48 -13.93 9.19 -5.61
C GLN A 48 -12.78 10.04 -6.15
N ASN A 49 -13.03 10.66 -7.30
CA ASN A 49 -12.16 11.66 -7.87
C ASN A 49 -12.25 12.98 -7.10
N TRP A 50 -11.36 13.91 -7.39
CA TRP A 50 -11.42 15.25 -6.81
C TRP A 50 -12.59 16.05 -7.41
N VAL A 51 -13.24 16.83 -6.53
CA VAL A 51 -14.29 17.78 -6.90
C VAL A 51 -14.02 19.08 -6.16
N SER A 52 -14.16 20.22 -6.85
CA SER A 52 -14.04 21.55 -6.23
C SER A 52 -15.11 21.77 -5.16
N GLU A 53 -14.90 22.70 -4.25
CA GLU A 53 -15.83 22.97 -3.15
C GLU A 53 -17.22 23.46 -3.64
N ASP A 54 -17.25 24.16 -4.77
CA ASP A 54 -18.49 24.58 -5.43
C ASP A 54 -19.11 23.50 -6.34
N GLY A 55 -18.49 22.33 -6.42
CA GLY A 55 -18.96 21.20 -7.22
C GLY A 55 -18.84 21.35 -8.74
N LYS A 56 -18.33 22.48 -9.24
CA LYS A 56 -18.32 22.78 -10.68
C LYS A 56 -17.15 22.13 -11.42
N GLU A 57 -16.04 21.94 -10.75
CA GLU A 57 -14.85 21.35 -11.36
C GLU A 57 -14.61 19.93 -10.83
N LYS A 58 -14.28 19.02 -11.74
CA LYS A 58 -13.91 17.64 -11.41
C LYS A 58 -12.57 17.30 -12.05
N LYS A 59 -11.68 16.61 -11.31
CA LYS A 59 -10.41 16.15 -11.83
C LYS A 59 -10.21 14.67 -11.48
N THR A 60 -9.93 13.88 -12.50
CA THR A 60 -9.64 12.46 -12.36
C THR A 60 -8.29 12.25 -11.68
N ILE A 61 -8.27 11.36 -10.70
CA ILE A 61 -7.04 10.90 -10.06
C ILE A 61 -6.58 9.64 -10.80
N ARG A 62 -5.32 9.63 -11.22
CA ARG A 62 -4.71 8.57 -12.03
C ARG A 62 -3.72 7.76 -11.20
N VAL A 63 -3.35 6.58 -11.70
CA VAL A 63 -2.30 5.76 -11.10
C VAL A 63 -0.99 6.54 -10.95
N ALA A 64 -0.61 7.34 -11.95
CA ALA A 64 0.55 8.21 -11.89
C ALA A 64 0.50 9.19 -10.70
N ASP A 65 -0.68 9.75 -10.39
CA ASP A 65 -0.83 10.71 -9.29
C ASP A 65 -0.62 10.08 -7.91
N LEU A 66 -0.88 8.78 -7.78
CA LEU A 66 -0.57 8.02 -6.57
C LEU A 66 0.95 7.83 -6.41
N LEU A 67 1.62 7.41 -7.48
CA LEU A 67 3.07 7.17 -7.47
C LEU A 67 3.89 8.45 -7.20
N THR A 68 3.40 9.59 -7.65
CA THR A 68 4.09 10.89 -7.56
C THR A 68 3.62 11.76 -6.39
N HIS A 69 2.70 11.26 -5.55
CA HIS A 69 2.11 12.00 -4.44
C HIS A 69 1.37 13.30 -4.84
N THR A 70 0.82 13.33 -6.04
CA THR A 70 0.07 14.47 -6.59
C THR A 70 -1.44 14.25 -6.64
N SER A 71 -1.95 13.22 -5.98
CA SER A 71 -3.37 12.84 -5.96
C SER A 71 -4.28 13.76 -5.13
N GLY A 72 -3.70 14.52 -4.22
CA GLY A 72 -4.46 15.30 -3.22
C GLY A 72 -4.97 14.50 -2.02
N LEU A 73 -4.67 13.21 -1.91
CA LEU A 73 -5.00 12.41 -0.72
C LEU A 73 -4.33 12.97 0.54
N PRO A 74 -4.99 12.92 1.71
CA PRO A 74 -4.36 13.22 2.99
C PRO A 74 -3.11 12.37 3.25
N SER A 75 -2.16 12.88 4.02
CA SER A 75 -0.92 12.15 4.34
C SER A 75 -1.18 10.83 5.07
N TYR A 76 -2.16 10.83 5.98
CA TYR A 76 -2.60 9.68 6.79
C TYR A 76 -4.13 9.69 6.96
N GLY A 77 -4.69 8.56 7.34
CA GLY A 77 -6.09 8.47 7.80
C GLY A 77 -6.23 8.94 9.25
N PRO A 78 -7.45 9.26 9.70
CA PRO A 78 -7.75 9.57 11.10
C PRO A 78 -7.78 8.27 11.92
N THR A 79 -6.61 7.76 12.29
CA THR A 79 -6.41 6.40 12.86
C THR A 79 -7.36 6.10 14.02
N ALA A 80 -7.46 6.99 15.00
CA ALA A 80 -8.32 6.78 16.16
C ALA A 80 -9.80 6.65 15.79
N GLN A 81 -10.30 7.48 14.86
CA GLN A 81 -11.69 7.40 14.39
C GLN A 81 -11.95 6.12 13.57
N LEU A 82 -10.98 5.71 12.76
CA LEU A 82 -11.09 4.47 11.99
C LEU A 82 -11.05 3.25 12.90
N GLU A 83 -10.22 3.26 13.94
CA GLU A 83 -10.14 2.21 14.92
C GLU A 83 -11.44 2.09 15.72
N GLU A 84 -12.02 3.22 16.14
CA GLU A 84 -13.32 3.25 16.83
C GLU A 84 -14.44 2.71 15.93
N GLN A 85 -14.44 3.10 14.65
CA GLN A 85 -15.53 2.77 13.72
C GLN A 85 -15.43 1.34 13.17
N TYR A 86 -14.23 0.86 12.89
CA TYR A 86 -14.01 -0.39 12.15
C TYR A 86 -13.18 -1.43 12.91
N GLY A 87 -12.61 -1.07 14.06
CA GLY A 87 -11.61 -1.88 14.76
C GLY A 87 -10.21 -1.74 14.14
N SER A 88 -9.21 -2.29 14.83
CA SER A 88 -7.81 -2.28 14.37
C SER A 88 -7.19 -3.68 14.53
N PRO A 89 -6.48 -4.19 13.52
CA PRO A 89 -6.33 -3.66 12.16
C PRO A 89 -7.59 -3.88 11.29
N ASN A 90 -7.89 -2.93 10.40
CA ASN A 90 -8.99 -3.09 9.45
C ASN A 90 -8.65 -2.48 8.07
N PRO A 91 -8.01 -3.23 7.16
CA PRO A 91 -7.66 -2.77 5.82
C PRO A 91 -8.87 -2.33 4.98
N GLU A 92 -9.99 -3.02 5.11
CA GLU A 92 -11.22 -2.70 4.36
C GLU A 92 -11.83 -1.36 4.80
N GLY A 93 -11.89 -1.11 6.11
CA GLY A 93 -12.33 0.17 6.67
C GLY A 93 -11.44 1.32 6.23
N LEU A 94 -10.13 1.10 6.22
CA LEU A 94 -9.16 2.09 5.73
C LEU A 94 -9.37 2.38 4.24
N MET A 95 -9.56 1.37 3.40
CA MET A 95 -9.84 1.57 1.97
C MET A 95 -11.17 2.28 1.72
N LYS A 96 -12.19 2.01 2.52
CA LYS A 96 -13.47 2.74 2.45
C LYS A 96 -13.27 4.22 2.76
N TYR A 97 -12.49 4.55 3.80
CA TYR A 97 -12.10 5.92 4.09
C TYR A 97 -11.32 6.56 2.93
N ILE A 98 -10.28 5.91 2.43
CA ILE A 98 -9.44 6.41 1.33
C ILE A 98 -10.29 6.72 0.11
N SER A 99 -11.23 5.84 -0.22
CA SER A 99 -12.08 6.00 -1.40
C SER A 99 -12.97 7.23 -1.34
N THR A 100 -13.38 7.67 -0.15
CA THR A 100 -14.38 8.72 0.03
C THR A 100 -13.87 10.01 0.70
N CYS A 101 -12.68 9.99 1.32
CA CYS A 101 -12.16 11.14 2.05
C CYS A 101 -11.96 12.38 1.15
N LYS A 102 -12.14 13.58 1.72
CA LYS A 102 -11.89 14.85 1.02
C LYS A 102 -10.44 14.92 0.55
N ARG A 103 -10.24 15.30 -0.72
CA ARG A 103 -8.91 15.58 -1.28
C ARG A 103 -8.45 16.96 -0.83
N ARG A 104 -7.18 17.11 -0.47
CA ARG A 104 -6.60 18.35 0.08
C ARG A 104 -6.39 19.43 -0.96
N PHE A 105 -6.13 19.02 -2.21
CA PHE A 105 -5.90 19.91 -3.33
C PHE A 105 -6.30 19.21 -4.65
N LYS A 106 -6.41 19.99 -5.71
CA LYS A 106 -6.68 19.50 -7.05
C LYS A 106 -5.48 18.65 -7.53
N PRO A 107 -5.71 17.42 -8.04
CA PRO A 107 -4.63 16.57 -8.53
C PRO A 107 -3.72 17.29 -9.52
N GLN A 108 -2.40 17.05 -9.38
CA GLN A 108 -1.34 17.62 -10.21
C GLN A 108 -1.10 19.14 -10.02
N THR A 109 -1.68 19.79 -9.02
CA THR A 109 -1.40 21.21 -8.74
C THR A 109 -0.43 21.38 -7.56
N ASP A 110 -0.23 20.34 -6.76
CA ASP A 110 0.67 20.33 -5.62
C ASP A 110 1.19 18.91 -5.38
N CYS A 111 2.23 18.76 -4.57
CA CYS A 111 2.82 17.48 -4.17
C CYS A 111 2.80 17.39 -2.63
N SER A 112 2.14 16.37 -2.11
CA SER A 112 2.08 16.11 -0.67
C SER A 112 2.25 14.63 -0.41
N TYR A 113 3.32 14.26 0.28
CA TYR A 113 3.56 12.87 0.66
C TYR A 113 2.36 12.26 1.39
N SER A 114 1.92 11.11 0.91
CA SER A 114 0.75 10.41 1.46
C SER A 114 0.98 8.91 1.48
N CYS A 115 0.89 8.30 2.67
CA CYS A 115 0.88 6.85 2.81
C CYS A 115 -0.35 6.23 2.14
N LEU A 116 -1.47 6.98 2.09
CA LEU A 116 -2.72 6.51 1.50
C LEU A 116 -2.60 6.26 -0.01
N ASN A 117 -1.73 6.99 -0.70
CA ASN A 117 -1.42 6.73 -2.11
C ASN A 117 -0.91 5.31 -2.33
N PHE A 118 0.02 4.87 -1.50
CA PHE A 118 0.66 3.57 -1.66
C PHE A 118 -0.20 2.42 -1.13
N ILE A 119 -1.06 2.67 -0.16
CA ILE A 119 -2.12 1.72 0.24
C ILE A 119 -3.13 1.55 -0.90
N THR A 120 -3.45 2.62 -1.63
CA THR A 120 -4.30 2.54 -2.82
C THR A 120 -3.63 1.73 -3.94
N LEU A 121 -2.33 1.95 -4.18
CA LEU A 121 -1.55 1.16 -5.15
C LEU A 121 -1.49 -0.31 -4.76
N GLN A 122 -1.29 -0.64 -3.48
CA GLN A 122 -1.38 -2.01 -2.99
C GLN A 122 -2.71 -2.65 -3.38
N ASN A 123 -3.83 -1.98 -3.11
CA ASN A 123 -5.16 -2.48 -3.48
C ASN A 123 -5.33 -2.69 -4.99
N ILE A 124 -4.78 -1.80 -5.81
CA ILE A 124 -4.79 -1.96 -7.27
C ILE A 124 -3.99 -3.21 -7.67
N ILE A 125 -2.78 -3.38 -7.11
CA ILE A 125 -1.93 -4.55 -7.37
C ILE A 125 -2.69 -5.83 -7.02
N GLU A 126 -3.27 -5.90 -5.85
CA GLU A 126 -4.00 -7.07 -5.36
C GLU A 126 -5.22 -7.40 -6.22
N LYS A 127 -6.01 -6.40 -6.61
CA LYS A 127 -7.16 -6.59 -7.51
C LYS A 127 -6.77 -7.04 -8.92
N VAL A 128 -5.68 -6.53 -9.45
CA VAL A 128 -5.23 -6.83 -10.81
C VAL A 128 -4.50 -8.16 -10.90
N SER A 129 -3.71 -8.50 -9.90
CA SER A 129 -2.93 -9.74 -9.86
C SER A 129 -3.73 -10.94 -9.32
N GLY A 130 -4.73 -10.70 -8.47
CA GLY A 130 -5.42 -11.74 -7.71
C GLY A 130 -4.59 -12.30 -6.56
N GLN A 131 -3.47 -11.69 -6.23
CA GLN A 131 -2.54 -12.07 -5.17
C GLN A 131 -2.45 -10.92 -4.15
N THR A 132 -2.10 -11.22 -2.90
CA THR A 132 -1.69 -10.17 -1.96
C THR A 132 -0.42 -9.48 -2.45
N LEU A 133 -0.20 -8.22 -2.04
CA LEU A 133 1.04 -7.51 -2.38
C LEU A 133 2.27 -8.32 -1.94
N ARG A 134 2.22 -8.96 -0.78
CA ARG A 134 3.29 -9.83 -0.27
C ARG A 134 3.61 -10.95 -1.23
N GLU A 135 2.59 -11.73 -1.62
CA GLU A 135 2.75 -12.87 -2.54
C GLU A 135 3.27 -12.40 -3.90
N PHE A 136 2.67 -11.34 -4.44
CA PHE A 136 3.09 -10.79 -5.72
C PHE A 136 4.52 -10.28 -5.71
N ALA A 137 4.92 -9.54 -4.66
CA ALA A 137 6.28 -9.02 -4.50
C ALA A 137 7.29 -10.16 -4.32
N ARG A 138 6.94 -11.19 -3.52
CA ARG A 138 7.80 -12.34 -3.32
C ARG A 138 8.07 -13.07 -4.63
N GLU A 139 7.02 -13.46 -5.34
CA GLU A 139 7.13 -14.23 -6.58
C GLU A 139 7.80 -13.45 -7.72
N ASN A 140 7.52 -12.17 -7.85
CA ASN A 140 7.89 -11.39 -9.04
C ASN A 140 9.07 -10.44 -8.82
N LEU A 141 9.53 -10.27 -7.58
CA LEU A 141 10.61 -9.35 -7.24
C LEU A 141 11.63 -10.00 -6.30
N PHE A 142 11.22 -10.40 -5.09
CA PHE A 142 12.19 -10.81 -4.07
C PHE A 142 12.90 -12.12 -4.43
N ASP A 143 12.15 -13.14 -4.81
CA ASP A 143 12.72 -14.45 -5.18
C ASP A 143 13.53 -14.33 -6.49
N VAL A 144 13.06 -13.53 -7.45
CA VAL A 144 13.78 -13.27 -8.72
C VAL A 144 15.13 -12.62 -8.50
N LEU A 145 15.22 -11.72 -7.50
CA LEU A 145 16.46 -11.01 -7.16
C LEU A 145 17.30 -11.71 -6.07
N GLY A 146 16.85 -12.86 -5.56
CA GLY A 146 17.51 -13.57 -4.47
C GLY A 146 17.46 -12.82 -3.14
N MET A 147 16.44 -12.00 -2.92
CA MET A 147 16.26 -11.21 -1.69
C MET A 147 15.59 -12.07 -0.60
N ASN A 148 16.28 -13.14 -0.19
CA ASN A 148 15.73 -14.19 0.68
C ASN A 148 15.34 -13.70 2.08
N PHE A 149 15.88 -12.58 2.53
CA PHE A 149 15.63 -11.98 3.85
C PHE A 149 14.76 -10.73 3.80
N THR A 150 14.01 -10.55 2.70
CA THR A 150 13.10 -9.43 2.51
C THR A 150 11.67 -9.93 2.45
N ASP A 151 10.80 -9.44 3.33
CA ASP A 151 9.39 -9.80 3.32
C ASP A 151 8.52 -8.72 3.98
N TYR A 152 7.21 -8.86 3.85
CA TYR A 152 6.19 -8.08 4.55
C TYR A 152 5.66 -8.85 5.75
N LEU A 153 5.24 -8.10 6.79
CA LEU A 153 4.49 -8.62 7.93
C LEU A 153 3.00 -8.23 7.78
N PRO A 154 2.21 -9.00 7.04
CA PRO A 154 0.85 -8.61 6.70
C PRO A 154 -0.10 -8.74 7.90
N THR A 155 -1.21 -8.01 7.85
CA THR A 155 -2.39 -8.37 8.62
C THR A 155 -3.13 -9.51 7.92
N VAL A 156 -3.70 -10.42 8.70
CA VAL A 156 -4.46 -11.57 8.20
C VAL A 156 -5.78 -11.71 8.93
N ARG A 157 -6.70 -12.51 8.40
CA ARG A 157 -7.90 -12.89 9.14
C ARG A 157 -7.64 -14.15 9.99
N ASP A 158 -8.02 -14.09 11.25
CA ASP A 158 -8.03 -15.25 12.14
C ASP A 158 -9.16 -16.23 11.78
N LYS A 159 -9.22 -17.36 12.48
CA LYS A 159 -10.27 -18.37 12.29
C LYS A 159 -11.69 -17.86 12.59
N LYS A 160 -11.82 -16.74 13.30
CA LYS A 160 -13.09 -16.09 13.61
C LYS A 160 -13.45 -14.97 12.62
N GLY A 161 -12.58 -14.71 11.64
CA GLY A 161 -12.75 -13.67 10.64
C GLY A 161 -12.29 -12.28 11.08
N ASN A 162 -11.65 -12.13 12.24
CA ASN A 162 -11.11 -10.86 12.69
C ASN A 162 -9.76 -10.57 12.01
N TRP A 163 -9.49 -9.30 11.73
CA TRP A 163 -8.18 -8.87 11.30
C TRP A 163 -7.19 -8.90 12.47
N VAL A 164 -6.05 -9.55 12.28
CA VAL A 164 -4.96 -9.64 13.25
C VAL A 164 -3.62 -9.40 12.58
N ASN A 165 -2.67 -8.86 13.32
CA ASN A 165 -1.29 -8.76 12.85
C ASN A 165 -0.64 -10.15 12.88
N THR A 166 0.12 -10.50 11.86
CA THR A 166 0.85 -11.81 11.81
C THR A 166 2.06 -11.87 12.71
N SER A 167 2.28 -10.93 13.29
CA SER A 167 3.08 -10.26 14.08
C SER A 167 4.25 -10.79 14.91
N ASP A 168 4.06 -10.92 16.15
CA ASP A 168 5.11 -11.03 17.17
C ASP A 168 5.95 -12.30 17.03
N ALA A 169 5.33 -13.43 16.71
CA ALA A 169 6.05 -14.70 16.55
C ALA A 169 6.91 -14.73 15.26
N HIS A 170 6.41 -14.14 14.18
CA HIS A 170 7.17 -14.07 12.92
C HIS A 170 8.28 -13.03 13.02
N TRP A 171 8.01 -11.89 13.63
CA TRP A 171 9.04 -10.88 13.91
C TRP A 171 10.11 -11.40 14.87
N ALA A 172 9.74 -12.12 15.92
CA ALA A 172 10.66 -12.77 16.82
C ALA A 172 11.57 -13.75 16.08
N LYS A 173 11.03 -14.59 15.21
CA LYS A 173 11.82 -15.49 14.36
C LYS A 173 12.80 -14.72 13.46
N LEU A 174 12.37 -13.63 12.84
CA LEU A 174 13.23 -12.79 12.02
C LEU A 174 14.39 -12.19 12.82
N VAL A 175 14.13 -11.75 14.05
CA VAL A 175 15.13 -11.15 14.94
C VAL A 175 16.04 -12.21 15.57
N GLU A 176 15.53 -13.41 15.84
CA GLU A 176 16.29 -14.53 16.40
C GLU A 176 17.15 -15.27 15.37
N GLY A 177 17.01 -14.93 14.08
CA GLY A 177 17.82 -15.54 13.02
C GLY A 177 17.36 -16.91 12.55
N ASP A 178 16.13 -17.31 12.89
CA ASP A 178 15.50 -18.54 12.42
C ASP A 178 14.97 -18.39 10.99
N TRP A 179 15.88 -18.20 10.04
CA TRP A 179 15.62 -17.95 8.63
C TRP A 179 15.52 -19.24 7.77
N HIS A 180 15.50 -20.40 8.40
CA HIS A 180 15.71 -21.69 7.71
C HIS A 180 14.45 -22.54 7.54
N ASP A 181 13.25 -21.98 7.77
CA ASP A 181 11.99 -22.71 7.54
C ASP A 181 11.15 -22.09 6.43
#